data_1d00f3342419b1ca7cca2faedd5efc12
#
_entry.id   1d00f3342419b1ca7cca2faedd5efc12
#
_cell.length_a   1.000
_cell.length_b   1.000
_cell.length_c   1.000
_cell.angle_alpha   90.00
_cell.angle_beta   90.00
_cell.angle_gamma   90.00
#
_symmetry.space_group_name_H-M   'P 1'
#
loop_
_entity.id
_entity.type
_entity.pdbx_description
1 polymer ?
#
loop_
_entity_poly.entity_id
_entity_poly.type
_entity_poly.pdbx_seq_one_letter_code
_entity_poly.pdbx_strand_id
1 'polypeptide(L)'
;MASTVDVDMQSCDRKARVTVSMREDGDLDVSIESDCDVVRGYGERLKKITAMDVYDFENSIINKNEIRGQLTTTCLVPIAVYNAAFLEMGMMTESLARKKGKNSIQFVFPDDT
;
A
#
# COMPACT_ATOMS: atom_id res chain seq x y z
N MET A 1 -1.81 -17.96 0.05
CA MET A 1 -1.57 -17.13 1.22
C MET A 1 -1.59 -15.67 0.84
N ALA A 2 -2.00 -14.79 1.71
CA ALA A 2 -2.13 -13.37 1.39
C ALA A 2 -1.68 -12.52 2.57
N SER A 3 -1.13 -11.34 2.27
CA SER A 3 -0.73 -10.36 3.27
C SER A 3 -1.62 -9.15 3.19
N THR A 4 -2.10 -8.68 4.33
CA THR A 4 -3.06 -7.58 4.42
C THR A 4 -2.49 -6.45 5.26
N VAL A 5 -2.67 -5.23 4.76
CA VAL A 5 -2.26 -4.00 5.46
C VAL A 5 -3.46 -3.06 5.48
N ASP A 6 -3.77 -2.55 6.66
CA ASP A 6 -4.82 -1.54 6.81
C ASP A 6 -4.20 -0.15 6.86
N VAL A 7 -4.86 0.80 6.21
CA VAL A 7 -4.45 2.20 6.17
C VAL A 7 -5.53 3.04 6.85
N ASP A 8 -5.12 3.83 7.83
CA ASP A 8 -6.03 4.72 8.54
C ASP A 8 -5.48 6.15 8.38
N MET A 9 -6.02 6.87 7.39
CA MET A 9 -5.58 8.23 7.08
C MET A 9 -6.50 9.24 7.76
N GLN A 10 -6.10 9.67 8.93
CA GLN A 10 -6.93 10.54 9.76
C GLN A 10 -7.05 11.96 9.20
N SER A 11 -6.03 12.44 8.48
CA SER A 11 -6.09 13.80 7.92
C SER A 11 -7.20 13.98 6.88
N CYS A 12 -7.55 12.92 6.16
CA CYS A 12 -8.68 12.94 5.20
C CYS A 12 -9.86 12.10 5.65
N ASP A 13 -9.76 11.48 6.83
CA ASP A 13 -10.81 10.66 7.43
C ASP A 13 -11.24 9.51 6.52
N ARG A 14 -10.26 8.84 5.91
CA ARG A 14 -10.49 7.71 5.00
C ARG A 14 -9.69 6.51 5.44
N LYS A 15 -10.20 5.33 5.11
CA LYS A 15 -9.57 4.06 5.43
C LYS A 15 -9.46 3.21 4.18
N ALA A 16 -8.47 2.32 4.18
CA ALA A 16 -8.30 1.38 3.08
C ALA A 16 -7.72 0.08 3.64
N ARG A 17 -8.02 -1.02 2.95
CA ARG A 17 -7.40 -2.32 3.23
C ARG A 17 -6.78 -2.82 1.95
N VAL A 18 -5.49 -3.12 2.00
CA VAL A 18 -4.72 -3.62 0.87
C VAL A 18 -4.35 -5.07 1.14
N THR A 19 -4.69 -5.96 0.22
CA THR A 19 -4.32 -7.37 0.31
C THR A 19 -3.52 -7.74 -0.94
N VAL A 20 -2.36 -8.36 -0.73
CA VAL A 20 -1.49 -8.81 -1.81
C VAL A 20 -1.29 -10.31 -1.67
N SER A 21 -1.50 -11.02 -2.77
CA SER A 21 -1.36 -12.47 -2.86
C SER A 21 -0.40 -12.84 -3.96
N MET A 22 0.59 -13.68 -3.65
CA MET A 22 1.52 -14.17 -4.66
C MET A 22 0.87 -15.26 -5.49
N ARG A 23 0.99 -15.14 -6.81
CA ARG A 23 0.51 -16.14 -7.77
C ARG A 23 1.58 -17.19 -8.00
N GLU A 24 1.17 -18.30 -8.62
CA GLU A 24 2.10 -19.38 -8.97
C GLU A 24 3.16 -18.93 -9.97
N ASP A 25 2.83 -17.96 -10.83
CA ASP A 25 3.76 -17.45 -11.84
C ASP A 25 4.75 -16.41 -11.28
N GLY A 26 4.65 -16.08 -9.98
CA GLY A 26 5.53 -15.11 -9.33
C GLY A 26 5.02 -13.69 -9.34
N ASP A 27 3.98 -13.40 -10.08
CA ASP A 27 3.31 -12.09 -10.00
C ASP A 27 2.44 -12.02 -8.75
N LEU A 28 1.94 -10.83 -8.44
CA LEU A 28 1.15 -10.61 -7.23
C LEU A 28 -0.18 -9.97 -7.59
N ASP A 29 -1.25 -10.53 -7.07
CA ASP A 29 -2.58 -9.94 -7.17
C ASP A 29 -2.75 -8.91 -6.06
N VAL A 30 -3.37 -7.78 -6.40
CA VAL A 30 -3.61 -6.67 -5.47
C VAL A 30 -5.11 -6.44 -5.36
N SER A 31 -5.60 -6.36 -4.13
CA SER A 31 -7.00 -6.04 -3.85
C SER A 31 -7.03 -4.88 -2.87
N ILE A 32 -7.74 -3.82 -3.23
CA ILE A 32 -7.83 -2.62 -2.40
C ILE A 32 -9.30 -2.31 -2.12
N GLU A 33 -9.65 -2.26 -0.84
CA GLU A 33 -10.99 -1.87 -0.38
C GLU A 33 -10.87 -0.54 0.34
N SER A 34 -11.79 0.39 0.05
CA SER A 34 -11.76 1.71 0.69
C SER A 34 -13.12 2.39 0.62
N ASP A 35 -13.35 3.33 1.53
CA ASP A 35 -14.49 4.24 1.49
C ASP A 35 -14.20 5.49 0.66
N CYS A 36 -13.00 5.62 0.10
CA CYS A 36 -12.59 6.73 -0.73
C CYS A 36 -12.74 6.38 -2.21
N ASP A 37 -13.53 7.17 -2.96
CA ASP A 37 -13.77 6.92 -4.39
C ASP A 37 -12.46 6.96 -5.20
N VAL A 38 -11.56 7.88 -4.86
CA VAL A 38 -10.29 8.02 -5.57
C VAL A 38 -9.42 6.79 -5.34
N VAL A 39 -9.39 6.27 -4.11
CA VAL A 39 -8.65 5.05 -3.77
C VAL A 39 -9.27 3.84 -4.47
N ARG A 40 -10.60 3.76 -4.52
CA ARG A 40 -11.26 2.67 -5.24
C ARG A 40 -10.89 2.68 -6.73
N GLY A 41 -10.82 3.87 -7.33
CA GLY A 41 -10.37 4.01 -8.73
C GLY A 41 -8.94 3.52 -8.92
N TYR A 42 -8.04 3.86 -7.99
CA TYR A 42 -6.68 3.35 -8.00
C TYR A 42 -6.67 1.82 -7.94
N GLY A 43 -7.47 1.23 -7.04
CA GLY A 43 -7.58 -0.23 -6.91
C GLY A 43 -8.10 -0.90 -8.18
N GLU A 44 -8.99 -0.25 -8.92
CA GLU A 44 -9.48 -0.78 -10.19
C GLU A 44 -8.39 -0.82 -11.26
N ARG A 45 -7.43 0.11 -11.19
CA ARG A 45 -6.34 0.19 -12.14
C ARG A 45 -5.12 -0.65 -11.73
N LEU A 46 -4.98 -0.96 -10.42
CA LEU A 46 -3.82 -1.68 -9.89
C LEU A 46 -4.26 -3.03 -9.33
N LYS A 47 -4.57 -3.97 -10.22
CA LYS A 47 -5.04 -5.30 -9.79
C LYS A 47 -3.95 -6.35 -9.76
N LYS A 48 -2.84 -6.10 -10.44
CA LYS A 48 -1.72 -7.03 -10.51
C LYS A 48 -0.42 -6.25 -10.64
N ILE A 49 0.61 -6.71 -9.94
CA ILE A 49 1.96 -6.17 -10.03
C ILE A 49 2.95 -7.31 -10.21
N THR A 50 4.14 -6.98 -10.69
CA THR A 50 5.23 -7.95 -10.81
C THR A 50 6.21 -7.77 -9.67
N ALA A 51 7.11 -8.75 -9.47
CA ALA A 51 8.18 -8.62 -8.49
C ALA A 51 9.06 -7.39 -8.78
N MET A 52 9.29 -7.09 -10.07
CA MET A 52 10.07 -5.92 -10.44
C MET A 52 9.41 -4.61 -10.02
N ASP A 53 8.08 -4.55 -10.02
CA ASP A 53 7.37 -3.37 -9.53
C ASP A 53 7.65 -3.11 -8.05
N VAL A 54 7.94 -4.17 -7.30
CA VAL A 54 8.25 -4.07 -5.88
C VAL A 54 9.71 -3.66 -5.65
N TYR A 55 10.64 -4.19 -6.46
CA TYR A 55 12.06 -3.91 -6.32
C TYR A 55 12.49 -2.57 -6.92
N ASP A 56 11.92 -2.21 -8.07
CA ASP A 56 12.32 -1.02 -8.81
C ASP A 56 11.30 0.09 -8.60
N PHE A 57 11.51 0.86 -7.54
CA PHE A 57 10.58 1.91 -7.12
C PHE A 57 10.36 2.95 -8.23
N GLU A 58 11.42 3.31 -8.94
CA GLU A 58 11.36 4.37 -9.95
C GLU A 58 10.45 3.99 -11.12
N ASN A 59 10.50 2.74 -11.55
CA ASN A 59 9.75 2.27 -12.73
C ASN A 59 8.50 1.48 -12.37
N SER A 60 8.13 1.45 -11.09
CA SER A 60 7.00 0.67 -10.61
C SER A 60 5.67 1.24 -11.08
N ILE A 61 4.78 0.37 -11.55
CA ILE A 61 3.42 0.79 -11.94
C ILE A 61 2.62 1.27 -10.74
N ILE A 62 3.02 0.88 -9.52
CA ILE A 62 2.36 1.33 -8.29
C ILE A 62 2.35 2.86 -8.20
N ASN A 63 3.40 3.51 -8.75
CA ASN A 63 3.59 4.95 -8.67
C ASN A 63 3.30 5.71 -9.96
N LYS A 64 2.96 5.03 -11.05
CA LYS A 64 2.77 5.71 -12.34
C LYS A 64 1.55 6.62 -12.29
N ASN A 65 1.66 7.79 -12.92
CA ASN A 65 0.59 8.79 -12.90
C ASN A 65 -0.73 8.25 -13.43
N GLU A 66 -0.71 7.48 -14.52
CA GLU A 66 -1.91 6.92 -15.12
C GLU A 66 -2.58 5.88 -14.22
N ILE A 67 -1.80 5.26 -13.31
CA ILE A 67 -2.33 4.30 -12.33
C ILE A 67 -2.85 5.04 -11.10
N ARG A 68 -2.08 6.01 -10.59
CA ARG A 68 -2.44 6.79 -9.41
C ARG A 68 -3.68 7.63 -9.63
N GLY A 69 -3.86 8.14 -10.86
CA GLY A 69 -5.01 8.98 -11.17
C GLY A 69 -5.02 10.24 -10.31
N GLN A 70 -6.08 10.42 -9.53
CA GLN A 70 -6.27 11.63 -8.71
C GLN A 70 -5.77 11.49 -7.28
N LEU A 71 -5.05 10.40 -6.95
CA LEU A 71 -4.48 10.27 -5.60
C LEU A 71 -3.55 11.44 -5.31
N THR A 72 -3.66 12.00 -4.11
CA THR A 72 -2.71 13.01 -3.67
C THR A 72 -1.36 12.36 -3.39
N THR A 73 -0.29 13.15 -3.46
CA THR A 73 1.05 12.67 -3.14
C THR A 73 1.13 12.15 -1.71
N THR A 74 0.30 12.70 -0.82
CA THR A 74 0.31 12.35 0.60
C THR A 74 -0.47 11.08 0.92
N CYS A 75 -1.20 10.51 -0.04
CA CYS A 75 -1.98 9.31 0.21
C CYS A 75 -1.08 8.13 0.54
N LEU A 76 -1.39 7.43 1.63
CA LEU A 76 -0.57 6.32 2.12
C LEU A 76 -0.86 4.99 1.42
N VAL A 77 -1.89 4.92 0.57
CA VAL A 77 -2.30 3.66 -0.04
C VAL A 77 -1.22 3.05 -0.95
N PRO A 78 -0.54 3.82 -1.83
CA PRO A 78 0.54 3.21 -2.62
C PRO A 78 1.66 2.62 -1.77
N ILE A 79 2.05 3.29 -0.68
CA ILE A 79 3.06 2.76 0.25
C ILE A 79 2.55 1.51 0.95
N ALA A 80 1.26 1.45 1.24
CA ALA A 80 0.65 0.25 1.82
C ALA A 80 0.75 -0.94 0.86
N VAL A 81 0.63 -0.71 -0.45
CA VAL A 81 0.81 -1.78 -1.44
C VAL A 81 2.23 -2.34 -1.37
N TYR A 82 3.25 -1.47 -1.27
CA TYR A 82 4.64 -1.93 -1.09
C TYR A 82 4.80 -2.71 0.20
N ASN A 83 4.23 -2.25 1.31
CA ASN A 83 4.35 -2.94 2.60
C ASN A 83 3.71 -4.32 2.54
N ALA A 84 2.51 -4.42 1.97
CA ALA A 84 1.84 -5.71 1.83
C ALA A 84 2.63 -6.65 0.92
N ALA A 85 3.18 -6.13 -0.20
CA ALA A 85 3.97 -6.92 -1.13
C ALA A 85 5.28 -7.40 -0.48
N PHE A 86 5.97 -6.54 0.28
CA PHE A 86 7.19 -6.92 0.99
C PHE A 86 6.90 -8.04 1.98
N LEU A 87 5.79 -7.94 2.70
CA LEU A 87 5.40 -8.96 3.66
C LEU A 87 5.09 -10.29 2.94
N GLU A 88 4.32 -10.21 1.85
CA GLU A 88 3.94 -11.40 1.08
C GLU A 88 5.14 -12.10 0.45
N MET A 89 6.13 -11.33 -0.01
CA MET A 89 7.34 -11.87 -0.64
C MET A 89 8.39 -12.31 0.38
N GLY A 90 8.13 -12.16 1.67
CA GLY A 90 9.08 -12.53 2.71
C GLY A 90 10.26 -11.58 2.85
N MET A 91 10.18 -10.38 2.31
CA MET A 91 11.23 -9.37 2.38
C MET A 91 11.16 -8.52 3.65
N MET A 92 10.02 -8.54 4.32
CA MET A 92 9.83 -7.89 5.61
C MET A 92 9.74 -8.98 6.68
N THR A 93 10.42 -8.80 7.82
CA THR A 93 10.38 -9.77 8.91
C THR A 93 8.98 -9.80 9.51
N GLU A 94 8.26 -10.91 9.28
CA GLU A 94 6.87 -11.05 9.73
C GLU A 94 6.74 -10.95 11.25
N SER A 95 7.63 -11.61 11.99
CA SER A 95 7.59 -11.58 13.45
C SER A 95 7.76 -10.17 14.00
N LEU A 96 8.61 -9.35 13.36
CA LEU A 96 8.82 -7.97 13.79
C LEU A 96 7.59 -7.11 13.45
N ALA A 97 7.05 -7.28 12.23
CA ALA A 97 5.85 -6.56 11.82
C ALA A 97 4.68 -6.88 12.75
N ARG A 98 4.53 -8.14 13.11
CA ARG A 98 3.48 -8.61 14.03
C ARG A 98 3.66 -8.01 15.42
N LYS A 99 4.89 -7.98 15.93
CA LYS A 99 5.21 -7.48 17.26
C LYS A 99 4.99 -5.98 17.37
N LYS A 100 5.43 -5.19 16.37
CA LYS A 100 5.31 -3.73 16.37
C LYS A 100 3.93 -3.26 15.94
N GLY A 101 3.28 -3.98 15.04
CA GLY A 101 1.89 -3.78 14.66
C GLY A 101 1.67 -2.73 13.59
N LYS A 102 2.44 -1.64 13.57
CA LYS A 102 2.22 -0.59 12.59
C LYS A 102 3.41 0.36 12.46
N ASN A 103 3.46 1.02 11.30
CA ASN A 103 4.25 2.23 11.07
C ASN A 103 3.28 3.40 10.97
N SER A 104 3.67 4.57 11.47
CA SER A 104 2.79 5.73 11.44
C SER A 104 3.56 7.00 11.11
N ILE A 105 2.83 7.98 10.58
CA ILE A 105 3.33 9.33 10.33
C ILE A 105 2.50 10.26 11.19
N GLN A 106 3.16 11.07 12.00
CA GLN A 106 2.50 11.98 12.92
C GLN A 106 2.87 13.42 12.59
N PHE A 107 1.85 14.27 12.49
CA PHE A 107 2.09 15.72 12.29
C PHE A 107 2.49 16.34 13.63
N VAL A 108 3.56 17.10 13.60
CA VAL A 108 4.07 17.78 14.79
C VAL A 108 4.11 19.30 14.52
N PHE A 109 3.49 20.07 15.39
CA PHE A 109 3.43 21.53 15.27
C PHE A 109 4.19 22.17 16.42
N PRO A 110 4.67 23.42 16.26
CA PRO A 110 5.43 24.08 17.32
C PRO A 110 4.70 24.16 18.65
N ASP A 111 3.38 24.30 18.64
CA ASP A 111 2.56 24.38 19.85
C ASP A 111 2.30 23.00 20.49
N ASP A 112 2.69 21.91 19.83
CA ASP A 112 2.52 20.55 20.34
C ASP A 112 3.75 20.06 21.12
N THR A 113 4.85 20.83 21.12
CA THR A 113 6.13 20.40 21.75
C THR A 113 6.43 21.08 23.09
#